data_2c2fc7dff46d9dc1a30febe937f3ae26
#
_entry.id   2c2fc7dff46d9dc1a30febe937f3ae26
#
_cell.length_a   1.000
_cell.length_b   1.000
_cell.length_c   1.000
_cell.angle_alpha   90.00
_cell.angle_beta   90.00
_cell.angle_gamma   90.00
#
_symmetry.space_group_name_H-M   'P 1'
#
loop_
_entity.id
_entity.type
_entity.pdbx_description
1 polymer ?
#
loop_
_entity_poly.entity_id
_entity_poly.type
_entity_poly.pdbx_seq_one_letter_code
_entity_poly.pdbx_strand_id
1 'polypeptide(L)'
;GEEVVADAIAAHKARLVLLAADASERTGKKTRQMAGEKLPVLVLPADKDALGAALGKGSCAVAAVLDGGFAAKLAQMLAQGNPDYAAVAERLNQKEAKRQRRKKEKPRTRKKSWDRG
;
A
#
# COMPACT_ATOMS: atom_id res chain seq x y z
N GLY A 1 -11.23 -7.32 -7.28
CA GLY A 1 -10.30 -8.17 -7.92
C GLY A 1 -9.13 -7.51 -8.59
N GLU A 2 -8.57 -8.23 -9.52
CA GLU A 2 -7.36 -7.76 -10.21
C GLU A 2 -7.58 -6.47 -10.99
N GLU A 3 -8.74 -6.30 -11.55
CA GLU A 3 -9.05 -5.10 -12.34
C GLU A 3 -9.03 -3.84 -11.48
N VAL A 4 -9.57 -3.93 -10.28
CA VAL A 4 -9.58 -2.80 -9.35
C VAL A 4 -8.15 -2.44 -8.96
N VAL A 5 -7.31 -3.45 -8.72
CA VAL A 5 -5.91 -3.23 -8.38
C VAL A 5 -5.17 -2.60 -9.55
N ALA A 6 -5.38 -3.12 -10.76
CA ALA A 6 -4.75 -2.57 -11.97
C ALA A 6 -5.13 -1.10 -12.17
N ASP A 7 -6.40 -0.77 -11.98
CA ASP A 7 -6.88 0.59 -12.11
C ASP A 7 -6.23 1.52 -11.08
N ALA A 8 -6.11 1.05 -9.84
CA ALA A 8 -5.49 1.83 -8.78
C ALA A 8 -4.01 2.09 -9.05
N ILE A 9 -3.31 1.10 -9.60
CA ILE A 9 -1.90 1.25 -9.95
C ILE A 9 -1.76 2.24 -11.11
N ALA A 10 -2.57 2.08 -12.14
CA ALA A 10 -2.52 2.96 -13.31
C ALA A 10 -2.82 4.40 -12.95
N ALA A 11 -3.71 4.62 -11.99
CA ALA A 11 -4.07 5.97 -11.54
C ALA A 11 -3.09 6.52 -10.50
N HIS A 12 -2.06 5.77 -10.15
CA HIS A 12 -1.05 6.14 -9.13
C HIS A 12 -1.66 6.37 -7.75
N LYS A 13 -2.74 5.66 -7.45
CA LYS A 13 -3.40 5.76 -6.16
C LYS A 13 -2.97 4.68 -5.17
N ALA A 14 -2.45 3.56 -5.68
CA ALA A 14 -2.03 2.46 -4.82
C ALA A 14 -0.74 2.82 -4.07
N ARG A 15 -0.71 2.53 -2.77
CA ARG A 15 0.46 2.74 -1.92
C ARG A 15 1.17 1.44 -1.59
N LEU A 16 0.43 0.35 -1.62
CA LEU A 16 0.94 -0.98 -1.29
C LEU A 16 0.03 -2.00 -1.95
N VAL A 17 0.60 -3.08 -2.44
CA VAL A 17 -0.18 -4.18 -3.00
C VAL A 17 0.04 -5.42 -2.14
N LEU A 18 -1.05 -6.11 -1.82
CA LEU A 18 -1.03 -7.32 -1.01
C LEU A 18 -1.38 -8.52 -1.89
N LEU A 19 -0.60 -9.59 -1.73
CA LEU A 19 -0.87 -10.87 -2.40
C LEU A 19 -1.16 -11.92 -1.36
N ALA A 20 -2.18 -12.74 -1.60
CA ALA A 20 -2.45 -13.87 -0.73
C ALA A 20 -1.35 -14.91 -0.90
N ALA A 21 -1.12 -15.71 0.15
CA ALA A 21 -0.08 -16.73 0.12
C ALA A 21 -0.30 -17.77 -0.97
N ASP A 22 -1.56 -18.04 -1.31
CA ASP A 22 -1.92 -19.02 -2.33
C ASP A 22 -2.31 -18.37 -3.66
N ALA A 23 -1.94 -17.13 -3.88
CA ALA A 23 -2.14 -16.50 -5.19
C ALA A 23 -1.32 -17.24 -6.23
N SER A 24 -1.88 -17.40 -7.45
CA SER A 24 -1.18 -18.12 -8.50
C SER A 24 0.08 -17.38 -8.93
N GLU A 25 1.03 -18.13 -9.49
CA GLU A 25 2.24 -17.55 -10.02
C GLU A 25 1.93 -16.48 -11.07
N ARG A 26 0.94 -16.74 -11.89
CA ARG A 26 0.52 -15.81 -12.93
C ARG A 26 0.04 -14.50 -12.34
N THR A 27 -0.79 -14.58 -11.31
CA THR A 27 -1.29 -13.39 -10.63
C THR A 27 -0.15 -12.61 -9.98
N GLY A 28 0.75 -13.30 -9.29
CA GLY A 28 1.89 -12.66 -8.65
C GLY A 28 2.80 -11.98 -9.64
N LYS A 29 3.11 -12.65 -10.73
CA LYS A 29 3.99 -12.11 -11.77
C LYS A 29 3.38 -10.89 -12.43
N LYS A 30 2.11 -10.98 -12.79
CA LYS A 30 1.39 -9.89 -13.41
C LYS A 30 1.32 -8.68 -12.48
N THR A 31 1.05 -8.92 -11.21
CA THR A 31 0.97 -7.86 -10.21
C THR A 31 2.31 -7.14 -10.06
N ARG A 32 3.40 -7.90 -9.98
CA ARG A 32 4.73 -7.31 -9.86
C ARG A 32 5.12 -6.50 -11.08
N GLN A 33 4.72 -6.94 -12.25
CA GLN A 33 4.96 -6.19 -13.48
C GLN A 33 4.22 -4.86 -13.48
N MET A 34 2.97 -4.87 -13.03
CA MET A 34 2.18 -3.64 -12.95
C MET A 34 2.71 -2.69 -11.88
N ALA A 35 3.16 -3.23 -10.76
CA ALA A 35 3.66 -2.42 -9.65
C ALA A 35 5.00 -1.76 -9.98
N GLY A 36 5.84 -2.42 -10.76
CA GLY A 36 7.16 -1.91 -11.07
C GLY A 36 8.05 -1.86 -9.84
N GLU A 37 9.05 -0.99 -9.87
CA GLU A 37 10.00 -0.89 -8.76
C GLU A 37 9.53 0.04 -7.66
N LYS A 38 8.64 0.95 -7.96
CA LYS A 38 8.24 1.99 -7.02
C LYS A 38 7.16 1.58 -6.04
N LEU A 39 6.33 0.63 -6.43
CA LEU A 39 5.19 0.22 -5.63
C LEU A 39 5.50 -1.11 -4.93
N PRO A 40 5.53 -1.13 -3.59
CA PRO A 40 5.82 -2.38 -2.88
C PRO A 40 4.71 -3.40 -3.03
N VAL A 41 5.11 -4.67 -3.12
CA VAL A 41 4.19 -5.80 -3.17
C VAL A 41 4.56 -6.74 -2.04
N LEU A 42 3.61 -7.05 -1.17
CA LEU A 42 3.81 -7.97 -0.04
C LEU A 42 3.00 -9.23 -0.22
N VAL A 43 3.64 -10.38 -0.02
CA VAL A 43 2.94 -11.66 0.03
C VAL A 43 2.59 -11.92 1.49
N LEU A 44 1.30 -12.04 1.77
CA LEU A 44 0.82 -12.23 3.14
C LEU A 44 0.86 -13.70 3.52
N PRO A 45 0.96 -14.01 4.82
CA PRO A 45 0.86 -15.40 5.28
C PRO A 45 -0.58 -15.89 5.37
N ALA A 46 -1.51 -15.23 4.69
CA ALA A 46 -2.94 -15.56 4.68
C ALA A 46 -3.36 -15.97 3.27
N ASP A 47 -4.32 -16.88 3.17
CA ASP A 47 -4.79 -17.35 1.89
C ASP A 47 -5.84 -16.38 1.29
N LYS A 48 -6.32 -16.74 0.10
CA LYS A 48 -7.32 -15.92 -0.61
C LYS A 48 -8.60 -15.72 0.19
N ASP A 49 -9.02 -16.75 0.88
CA ASP A 49 -10.26 -16.68 1.65
C ASP A 49 -10.10 -15.78 2.86
N ALA A 50 -8.98 -15.89 3.57
CA ALA A 50 -8.70 -15.05 4.71
C ALA A 50 -8.54 -13.58 4.31
N LEU A 51 -7.86 -13.32 3.22
CA LEU A 51 -7.70 -11.96 2.73
C LEU A 51 -9.04 -11.38 2.30
N GLY A 52 -9.85 -12.18 1.59
CA GLY A 52 -11.18 -11.76 1.18
C GLY A 52 -12.08 -11.46 2.35
N ALA A 53 -12.05 -12.31 3.39
CA ALA A 53 -12.84 -12.09 4.59
C ALA A 53 -12.47 -10.78 5.28
N ALA A 54 -11.18 -10.49 5.37
CA ALA A 54 -10.71 -9.25 6.00
C ALA A 54 -11.17 -8.01 5.23
N LEU A 55 -11.38 -8.14 3.93
CA LEU A 55 -11.80 -7.01 3.08
C LEU A 55 -13.31 -6.99 2.84
N GLY A 56 -14.05 -7.90 3.45
CA GLY A 56 -15.49 -7.97 3.25
C GLY A 56 -15.88 -8.60 1.93
N LYS A 57 -15.01 -9.43 1.36
CA LYS A 57 -15.24 -10.11 0.09
C LYS A 57 -15.17 -11.62 0.27
N GLY A 58 -15.61 -12.38 -0.73
CA GLY A 58 -15.60 -13.84 -0.65
C GLY A 58 -14.21 -14.43 -0.74
N SER A 59 -13.45 -14.03 -1.72
CA SER A 59 -12.10 -14.52 -1.94
C SER A 59 -11.31 -13.44 -2.68
N CYS A 60 -10.06 -13.23 -2.30
CA CYS A 60 -9.28 -12.15 -2.87
C CYS A 60 -7.80 -12.54 -2.93
N ALA A 61 -7.27 -12.72 -4.13
CA ALA A 61 -5.86 -13.10 -4.31
C ALA A 61 -4.93 -11.89 -4.24
N VAL A 62 -5.43 -10.71 -4.61
CA VAL A 62 -4.62 -9.50 -4.66
C VAL A 62 -5.47 -8.31 -4.22
N ALA A 63 -4.88 -7.38 -3.50
CA ALA A 63 -5.57 -6.17 -3.04
C ALA A 63 -4.62 -4.99 -3.05
N ALA A 64 -5.15 -3.80 -3.28
CA ALA A 64 -4.36 -2.57 -3.25
C ALA A 64 -4.76 -1.75 -2.02
N VAL A 65 -3.76 -1.22 -1.32
CA VAL A 65 -3.98 -0.30 -0.20
C VAL A 65 -3.73 1.11 -0.73
N LEU A 66 -4.73 1.96 -0.60
CA LEU A 66 -4.69 3.31 -1.18
C LEU A 66 -4.24 4.38 -0.20
N ASP A 67 -4.37 4.12 1.09
CA ASP A 67 -3.99 5.06 2.12
C ASP A 67 -2.55 4.81 2.56
N GLY A 68 -1.69 5.82 2.41
CA GLY A 68 -0.28 5.69 2.77
C GLY A 68 -0.04 5.41 4.24
N GLY A 69 -0.82 6.06 5.11
CA GLY A 69 -0.70 5.83 6.55
C GLY A 69 -1.06 4.42 6.95
N PHE A 70 -2.15 3.90 6.39
CA PHE A 70 -2.58 2.54 6.65
C PHE A 70 -1.57 1.53 6.09
N ALA A 71 -1.03 1.80 4.89
CA ALA A 71 -0.04 0.92 4.27
C ALA A 71 1.21 0.80 5.14
N ALA A 72 1.71 1.92 5.66
CA ALA A 72 2.88 1.93 6.51
C ALA A 72 2.63 1.17 7.81
N LYS A 73 1.48 1.39 8.42
CA LYS A 73 1.11 0.72 9.66
C LYS A 73 0.96 -0.78 9.47
N LEU A 74 0.32 -1.18 8.39
CA LEU A 74 0.14 -2.60 8.08
C LEU A 74 1.49 -3.30 7.88
N ALA A 75 2.40 -2.68 7.12
CA ALA A 75 3.71 -3.23 6.89
C ALA A 75 4.52 -3.35 8.18
N GLN A 76 4.39 -2.38 9.08
CA GLN A 76 5.04 -2.44 10.39
C GLN A 76 4.53 -3.60 11.22
N MET A 77 3.21 -3.81 11.22
CA MET A 77 2.63 -4.92 11.96
C MET A 77 3.13 -6.27 11.43
N LEU A 78 3.23 -6.40 10.13
CA LEU A 78 3.75 -7.61 9.52
C LEU A 78 5.23 -7.80 9.83
N ALA A 79 6.00 -6.72 9.86
CA ALA A 79 7.44 -6.77 10.13
C ALA A 79 7.73 -7.23 11.55
N GLN A 80 6.83 -6.97 12.50
CA GLN A 80 7.00 -7.43 13.87
C GLN A 80 6.99 -8.95 13.96
N GLY A 81 6.19 -9.58 13.12
CA GLY A 81 6.12 -11.05 13.10
C GLY A 81 7.11 -11.70 12.16
N ASN A 82 7.63 -10.96 11.18
CA ASN A 82 8.53 -11.51 10.18
C ASN A 82 9.49 -10.42 9.67
N PRO A 83 10.79 -10.58 9.92
CA PRO A 83 11.77 -9.57 9.49
C PRO A 83 11.85 -9.38 7.97
N ASP A 84 11.32 -10.29 7.19
CA ASP A 84 11.28 -10.14 5.73
C ASP A 84 10.47 -8.93 5.31
N TYR A 85 9.56 -8.45 6.14
CA TYR A 85 8.76 -7.28 5.84
C TYR A 85 9.37 -5.98 6.32
N ALA A 86 10.47 -6.04 7.04
CA ALA A 86 11.07 -4.85 7.65
C ALA A 86 11.50 -3.80 6.63
N ALA A 87 12.09 -4.24 5.52
CA ALA A 87 12.56 -3.32 4.49
C ALA A 87 11.40 -2.54 3.86
N VAL A 88 10.29 -3.22 3.61
CA VAL A 88 9.10 -2.57 3.05
C VAL A 88 8.49 -1.61 4.04
N ALA A 89 8.42 -2.02 5.31
CA ALA A 89 7.88 -1.16 6.37
C ALA A 89 8.67 0.13 6.49
N GLU A 90 9.99 0.05 6.47
CA GLU A 90 10.84 1.22 6.54
C GLU A 90 10.62 2.14 5.34
N ARG A 91 10.57 1.56 4.15
CA ARG A 91 10.35 2.32 2.93
C ARG A 91 9.04 3.08 2.96
N LEU A 92 7.97 2.43 3.41
CA LEU A 92 6.66 3.06 3.51
C LEU A 92 6.63 4.13 4.59
N ASN A 93 7.29 3.91 5.70
CA ASN A 93 7.39 4.90 6.77
C ASN A 93 8.09 6.16 6.29
N GLN A 94 9.15 6.00 5.52
CA GLN A 94 9.88 7.15 4.99
C GLN A 94 9.03 7.96 4.02
N LYS A 95 8.27 7.29 3.17
CA LYS A 95 7.37 7.95 2.24
C LYS A 95 6.26 8.69 2.96
N GLU A 96 5.71 8.07 3.98
CA GLU A 96 4.63 8.68 4.76
C GLU A 96 5.14 9.90 5.53
N ALA A 97 6.33 9.82 6.10
CA ALA A 97 6.92 10.95 6.81
C ALA A 97 7.12 12.15 5.88
N LYS A 98 7.57 11.90 4.65
CA LYS A 98 7.72 12.95 3.65
C LYS A 98 6.39 13.60 3.31
N ARG A 99 5.37 12.78 3.11
CA ARG A 99 4.05 13.27 2.78
C ARG A 99 3.48 14.13 3.89
N GLN A 100 3.64 13.71 5.13
CA GLN A 100 3.16 14.46 6.28
C GLN A 100 3.87 15.81 6.40
N ARG A 101 5.14 15.84 6.15
CA ARG A 101 5.91 17.07 6.18
C ARG A 101 5.39 18.08 5.15
N ARG A 102 5.19 17.62 3.93
CA ARG A 102 4.66 18.47 2.87
C ARG A 102 3.29 19.03 3.21
N LYS A 103 2.46 18.22 3.82
CA LYS A 103 1.14 18.63 4.23
C LYS A 103 1.19 19.76 5.25
N LYS A 104 2.10 19.66 6.19
CA LYS A 104 2.24 20.69 7.22
C LYS A 104 2.77 21.98 6.67
N GLU A 105 3.71 21.91 5.77
CA GLU A 105 4.33 23.10 5.21
C GLU A 105 3.40 23.90 4.33
N LYS A 106 2.63 23.23 3.51
CA LYS A 106 1.72 23.89 2.59
C LYS A 106 0.72 24.82 3.26
N PRO A 107 -0.04 24.37 4.26
CA PRO A 107 -1.03 25.25 4.88
C PRO A 107 -0.42 26.50 5.49
N ARG A 108 0.74 26.37 6.11
CA ARG A 108 1.38 27.52 6.70
C ARG A 108 1.77 28.55 5.67
N THR A 109 2.30 28.10 4.57
CA THR A 109 2.70 28.99 3.50
C THR A 109 1.52 29.74 2.93
N ARG A 110 0.42 29.05 2.73
CA ARG A 110 -0.77 29.70 2.20
C ARG A 110 -1.37 30.72 3.16
N LYS A 111 -1.37 30.41 4.41
CA LYS A 111 -1.90 31.32 5.39
C LYS A 111 -1.18 32.66 5.40
N LYS A 112 0.10 32.59 5.26
CA LYS A 112 0.87 33.82 5.24
C LYS A 112 0.53 34.70 4.07
N SER A 113 0.16 34.10 2.97
CA SER A 113 -0.06 34.87 1.77
C SER A 113 -1.45 35.48 1.71
N TRP A 114 -2.47 34.82 2.26
CA TRP A 114 -3.82 35.31 2.06
C TRP A 114 -4.65 35.44 3.30
N ASP A 115 -4.19 34.90 4.31
CA ASP A 115 -4.98 34.84 5.48
C ASP A 115 -5.08 36.09 6.15
N ARG A 116 -4.95 36.49 5.87
CA ARG A 116 -5.05 37.25 6.49
C ARG A 116 -5.70 37.71 6.48
N GLY A 117 -5.39 37.22 5.90
CA GLY A 117 -6.01 38.09 6.19
C GLY A 117 -6.67 37.47 6.82
#